data_8d388f4edac5c7fa527dc529fcbcd862
#
_entry.id   8d388f4edac5c7fa527dc529fcbcd862
#
_cell.length_a   1.000
_cell.length_b   1.000
_cell.length_c   1.000
_cell.angle_alpha   90.00
_cell.angle_beta   90.00
_cell.angle_gamma   90.00
#
_symmetry.space_group_name_H-M   'P 1'
#
loop_
_entity.id
_entity.type
_entity.pdbx_description
1 polymer ?
#
loop_
_entity_poly.entity_id
_entity_poly.type
_entity_poly.pdbx_seq_one_letter_code
_entity_poly.pdbx_strand_id
1 'polypeptide(L)'
;MIIRYAEEKDIPRLNYLFELLIKYEGENYVDNIDKNVKITSYFNRHLSCNDVVLVAVINNIIVGYIHSIIDYDNKIKLKLEASINSLYVIKSYRNNKIGTKLVREMEQALKLKNVKYINVSNIKSNNIARTFYYKLGYNVINETRIKKI
;
A
#
# COMPACT_ATOMS: atom_id res chain seq x y z
N MET A 1 19.47 -0.11 5.16
CA MET A 1 18.02 -0.30 4.96
C MET A 1 17.78 -1.68 4.38
N ILE A 2 16.87 -2.43 4.99
CA ILE A 2 16.46 -3.77 4.57
C ILE A 2 14.97 -3.72 4.22
N ILE A 3 14.58 -4.38 3.12
CA ILE A 3 13.16 -4.66 2.82
C ILE A 3 12.97 -6.16 2.98
N ARG A 4 11.95 -6.54 3.74
CA ARG A 4 11.61 -7.94 4.00
C ARG A 4 10.09 -8.12 4.13
N TYR A 5 9.66 -9.37 4.06
CA TYR A 5 8.27 -9.70 4.42
C TYR A 5 8.00 -9.31 5.88
N ALA A 6 6.77 -8.86 6.12
CA ALA A 6 6.29 -8.60 7.46
C ALA A 6 6.10 -9.92 8.24
N GLU A 7 6.33 -9.88 9.54
CA GLU A 7 6.15 -10.97 10.49
C GLU A 7 5.07 -10.60 11.51
N GLU A 8 4.52 -11.57 12.25
CA GLU A 8 3.50 -11.31 13.27
C GLU A 8 3.91 -10.25 14.29
N LYS A 9 5.19 -10.25 14.70
CA LYS A 9 5.73 -9.24 15.63
C LYS A 9 5.65 -7.80 15.09
N ASP A 10 5.51 -7.62 13.77
CA ASP A 10 5.45 -6.31 13.13
C ASP A 10 4.02 -5.72 13.14
N ILE A 11 3.01 -6.54 13.42
CA ILE A 11 1.58 -6.14 13.36
C ILE A 11 1.27 -4.86 14.15
N PRO A 12 1.70 -4.67 15.40
CA PRO A 12 1.41 -3.43 16.12
C PRO A 12 1.97 -2.20 15.40
N ARG A 13 3.17 -2.34 14.84
CA ARG A 13 3.80 -1.24 14.10
C ARG A 13 3.11 -0.98 12.76
N LEU A 14 2.70 -2.01 12.04
CA LEU A 14 1.96 -1.91 10.79
C LEU A 14 0.60 -1.22 10.99
N ASN A 15 -0.16 -1.63 12.03
CA ASN A 15 -1.43 -1.00 12.38
C ASN A 15 -1.22 0.51 12.66
N TYR A 16 -0.20 0.87 13.42
CA TYR A 16 0.14 2.27 13.69
C TYR A 16 0.49 3.05 12.40
N LEU A 17 1.29 2.49 11.51
CA LEU A 17 1.63 3.15 10.25
C LEU A 17 0.41 3.30 9.33
N PHE A 18 -0.53 2.37 9.38
CA PHE A 18 -1.79 2.47 8.65
C PHE A 18 -2.69 3.58 9.22
N GLU A 19 -2.76 3.73 10.55
CA GLU A 19 -3.43 4.88 11.17
C GLU A 19 -2.84 6.21 10.69
N LEU A 20 -1.52 6.30 10.58
CA LEU A 20 -0.85 7.49 10.07
C LEU A 20 -1.19 7.79 8.59
N LEU A 21 -1.32 6.74 7.77
CA LEU A 21 -1.76 6.89 6.38
C LEU A 21 -3.19 7.44 6.31
N ILE A 22 -4.12 6.84 7.05
CA ILE A 22 -5.53 7.27 7.10
C ILE A 22 -5.62 8.73 7.57
N LYS A 23 -4.89 9.08 8.63
CA LYS A 23 -4.82 10.45 9.12
C LYS A 23 -4.31 11.41 8.04
N TYR A 24 -3.24 11.06 7.36
CA TYR A 24 -2.66 11.88 6.29
C TYR A 24 -3.64 12.10 5.13
N GLU A 25 -4.35 11.06 4.69
CA GLU A 25 -5.35 11.18 3.64
C GLU A 25 -6.56 12.02 4.07
N GLY A 26 -7.05 11.81 5.28
CA GLY A 26 -8.17 12.57 5.83
C GLY A 26 -7.85 14.04 6.08
N GLU A 27 -6.61 14.37 6.43
CA GLU A 27 -6.19 15.77 6.61
C GLU A 27 -5.97 16.51 5.30
N ASN A 28 -5.62 15.82 4.22
CA ASN A 28 -5.17 16.46 2.99
C ASN A 28 -6.10 16.28 1.79
N TYR A 29 -6.91 15.20 1.75
CA TYR A 29 -7.57 14.83 0.50
C TYR A 29 -9.01 14.34 0.62
N VAL A 30 -9.45 13.81 1.76
CA VAL A 30 -10.75 13.12 1.89
C VAL A 30 -11.50 13.59 3.13
N ASP A 31 -12.67 14.19 2.93
CA ASP A 31 -13.48 14.72 4.05
C ASP A 31 -14.20 13.62 4.85
N ASN A 32 -14.58 12.50 4.19
CA ASN A 32 -15.34 11.42 4.79
C ASN A 32 -14.43 10.30 5.32
N ILE A 33 -13.45 10.67 6.12
CA ILE A 33 -12.53 9.74 6.81
C ILE A 33 -12.43 10.13 8.30
N ASP A 34 -12.56 9.14 9.18
CA ASP A 34 -12.22 9.32 10.59
C ASP A 34 -10.69 9.35 10.75
N LYS A 35 -10.15 10.54 10.87
CA LYS A 35 -8.70 10.79 11.05
C LYS A 35 -8.14 10.25 12.36
N ASN A 36 -8.99 9.96 13.32
CA ASN A 36 -8.62 9.51 14.66
C ASN A 36 -8.90 8.02 14.86
N VAL A 37 -9.24 7.29 13.78
CA VAL A 37 -9.49 5.86 13.84
C VAL A 37 -8.32 5.12 14.49
N LYS A 38 -8.63 4.10 15.31
CA LYS A 38 -7.65 3.17 15.89
C LYS A 38 -7.75 1.83 15.20
N ILE A 39 -6.63 1.37 14.69
CA ILE A 39 -6.53 0.11 13.96
C ILE A 39 -5.93 -0.95 14.89
N THR A 40 -6.74 -1.93 15.27
CA THR A 40 -6.32 -2.96 16.22
C THR A 40 -6.15 -4.35 15.61
N SER A 41 -6.77 -4.62 14.45
CA SER A 41 -6.84 -5.97 13.90
C SER A 41 -6.68 -6.07 12.38
N TYR A 42 -6.40 -4.99 11.68
CA TYR A 42 -6.33 -5.01 10.21
C TYR A 42 -5.25 -5.99 9.71
N PHE A 43 -4.01 -5.80 10.11
CA PHE A 43 -2.91 -6.64 9.65
C PHE A 43 -2.90 -8.05 10.24
N ASN A 44 -3.60 -8.31 11.34
CA ASN A 44 -3.79 -9.68 11.84
C ASN A 44 -4.45 -10.58 10.79
N ARG A 45 -5.43 -10.06 10.06
CA ARG A 45 -6.12 -10.79 8.99
C ARG A 45 -5.27 -10.86 7.72
N HIS A 46 -4.56 -9.78 7.37
CA HIS A 46 -3.83 -9.67 6.11
C HIS A 46 -2.48 -10.37 6.10
N LEU A 47 -1.86 -10.66 7.25
CA LEU A 47 -0.66 -11.52 7.31
C LEU A 47 -1.00 -13.01 7.25
N SER A 48 -2.21 -13.40 7.62
CA SER A 48 -2.67 -14.80 7.60
C SER A 48 -3.27 -15.24 6.26
N CYS A 49 -3.51 -14.29 5.32
CA CYS A 49 -4.08 -14.52 4.00
C CYS A 49 -2.98 -14.60 2.92
N ASN A 50 -3.41 -14.81 1.67
CA ASN A 50 -2.50 -14.80 0.50
C ASN A 50 -2.03 -13.40 0.10
N ASP A 51 -2.06 -12.47 1.01
CA ASP A 51 -1.59 -11.10 0.80
C ASP A 51 -0.06 -11.02 0.87
N VAL A 52 0.49 -9.99 0.29
CA VAL A 52 1.92 -9.67 0.39
C VAL A 52 2.07 -8.37 1.16
N VAL A 53 2.76 -8.43 2.29
CA VAL A 53 3.11 -7.25 3.09
C VAL A 53 4.62 -7.19 3.23
N LEU A 54 5.23 -6.09 2.78
CA LEU A 54 6.65 -5.83 2.91
C LEU A 54 6.89 -4.61 3.81
N VAL A 55 7.96 -4.66 4.59
CA VAL A 55 8.39 -3.59 5.49
C VAL A 55 9.78 -3.10 5.13
N ALA A 56 9.99 -1.78 5.23
CA ALA A 56 11.29 -1.15 5.13
C ALA A 56 11.83 -0.88 6.55
N VAL A 57 12.99 -1.45 6.86
CA VAL A 57 13.62 -1.39 8.18
C VAL A 57 14.93 -0.62 8.10
N ILE A 58 15.10 0.38 8.95
CA ILE A 58 16.32 1.16 9.15
C ILE A 58 16.63 1.18 10.64
N ASN A 59 17.86 0.81 11.03
CA ASN A 59 18.27 0.75 12.44
C ASN A 59 17.27 0.00 13.35
N ASN A 60 16.80 -1.16 12.88
CA ASN A 60 15.81 -2.01 13.54
C ASN A 60 14.41 -1.35 13.73
N ILE A 61 14.14 -0.23 13.07
CA ILE A 61 12.85 0.45 13.12
C ILE A 61 12.16 0.30 11.76
N ILE A 62 10.90 -0.12 11.75
CA ILE A 62 10.06 -0.10 10.55
C ILE A 62 9.67 1.35 10.26
N VAL A 63 10.14 1.86 9.13
CA VAL A 63 9.93 3.25 8.68
C VAL A 63 8.95 3.38 7.54
N GLY A 64 8.51 2.27 6.96
CA GLY A 64 7.50 2.24 5.91
C GLY A 64 7.08 0.81 5.61
N TYR A 65 5.96 0.68 4.89
CA TYR A 65 5.43 -0.61 4.45
C TYR A 65 4.69 -0.47 3.14
N ILE A 66 4.47 -1.60 2.47
CA ILE A 66 3.56 -1.75 1.35
C ILE A 66 2.74 -3.04 1.53
N HIS A 67 1.45 -2.96 1.23
CA HIS A 67 0.51 -4.07 1.30
C HIS A 67 -0.17 -4.26 -0.05
N SER A 68 -0.21 -5.49 -0.53
CA SER A 68 -0.90 -5.89 -1.75
C SER A 68 -1.75 -7.12 -1.52
N ILE A 69 -2.91 -7.15 -2.17
CA ILE A 69 -3.85 -8.26 -2.17
C ILE A 69 -3.87 -8.89 -3.57
N ILE A 70 -3.74 -10.22 -3.64
CA ILE A 70 -3.82 -10.97 -4.89
C ILE A 70 -5.25 -11.47 -5.06
N ASP A 71 -5.83 -11.19 -6.21
CA ASP A 71 -7.22 -11.56 -6.54
C ASP A 71 -7.27 -12.95 -7.20
N TYR A 72 -7.16 -14.00 -6.36
CA TYR A 72 -7.23 -15.39 -6.83
C TYR A 72 -8.62 -15.82 -7.27
N ASP A 73 -9.67 -15.16 -6.80
CA ASP A 73 -11.07 -15.58 -7.00
C ASP A 73 -11.74 -14.93 -8.22
N ASN A 74 -11.05 -14.03 -8.91
CA ASN A 74 -11.60 -13.32 -10.05
C ASN A 74 -11.64 -14.20 -11.31
N LYS A 75 -12.80 -14.83 -11.53
CA LYS A 75 -13.02 -15.73 -12.68
C LYS A 75 -13.24 -14.99 -14.01
N ILE A 76 -13.40 -13.67 -13.98
CA ILE A 76 -13.63 -12.85 -15.19
C ILE A 76 -12.29 -12.50 -15.86
N LYS A 77 -11.23 -12.39 -15.08
CA LYS A 77 -9.91 -12.01 -15.56
C LYS A 77 -9.14 -13.19 -16.15
N LEU A 78 -8.55 -12.98 -17.32
CA LEU A 78 -7.74 -14.01 -18.00
C LEU A 78 -6.36 -14.21 -17.34
N LYS A 79 -5.90 -13.26 -16.59
CA LYS A 79 -4.58 -13.26 -15.94
C LYS A 79 -4.73 -12.84 -14.48
N LEU A 80 -3.88 -13.40 -13.64
CA LEU A 80 -3.85 -13.07 -12.21
C LEU A 80 -3.46 -11.61 -12.00
N GLU A 81 -4.24 -10.90 -11.21
CA GLU A 81 -4.05 -9.51 -10.84
C GLU A 81 -3.82 -9.36 -9.33
N ALA A 82 -3.14 -8.30 -8.96
CA ALA A 82 -3.02 -7.87 -7.57
C ALA A 82 -3.30 -6.38 -7.45
N SER A 83 -3.72 -5.96 -6.28
CA SER A 83 -3.95 -4.54 -5.97
C SER A 83 -3.01 -4.09 -4.86
N ILE A 84 -2.30 -2.99 -5.05
CA ILE A 84 -1.61 -2.30 -3.95
C ILE A 84 -2.68 -1.57 -3.15
N ASN A 85 -2.92 -2.04 -1.92
CA ASN A 85 -3.95 -1.50 -1.03
C ASN A 85 -3.46 -0.31 -0.22
N SER A 86 -2.20 -0.35 0.21
CA SER A 86 -1.62 0.74 0.97
C SER A 86 -0.09 0.78 0.83
N LEU A 87 0.44 1.97 0.81
CA LEU A 87 1.87 2.27 0.83
C LEU A 87 2.07 3.50 1.73
N TYR A 88 2.89 3.36 2.76
CA TYR A 88 3.23 4.47 3.62
C TYR A 88 4.70 4.48 4.00
N VAL A 89 5.29 5.67 3.99
CA VAL A 89 6.64 5.93 4.52
C VAL A 89 6.55 7.11 5.49
N ILE A 90 7.12 6.96 6.67
CA ILE A 90 7.16 8.01 7.69
C ILE A 90 7.75 9.29 7.09
N LYS A 91 7.16 10.44 7.41
CA LYS A 91 7.47 11.75 6.80
C LYS A 91 8.96 12.06 6.83
N SER A 92 9.64 11.84 7.95
CA SER A 92 11.08 12.10 8.12
C SER A 92 12.00 11.22 7.28
N TYR A 93 11.48 10.12 6.72
CA TYR A 93 12.22 9.18 5.87
C TYR A 93 11.87 9.28 4.38
N ARG A 94 10.93 10.18 4.02
CA ARG A 94 10.56 10.41 2.61
C ARG A 94 11.72 11.04 1.83
N ASN A 95 11.60 11.02 0.49
CA ASN A 95 12.61 11.51 -0.47
C ASN A 95 13.94 10.72 -0.48
N ASN A 96 14.01 9.59 0.22
CA ASN A 96 15.14 8.65 0.22
C ASN A 96 14.90 7.40 -0.63
N LYS A 97 14.00 7.48 -1.61
CA LYS A 97 13.63 6.40 -2.53
C LYS A 97 13.06 5.14 -1.85
N ILE A 98 12.66 5.21 -0.58
CA ILE A 98 12.13 4.05 0.17
C ILE A 98 10.85 3.54 -0.46
N GLY A 99 9.90 4.43 -0.77
CA GLY A 99 8.66 4.05 -1.46
C GLY A 99 8.90 3.37 -2.81
N THR A 100 9.82 3.91 -3.60
CA THR A 100 10.23 3.31 -4.89
C THR A 100 10.78 1.89 -4.69
N LYS A 101 11.64 1.69 -3.71
CA LYS A 101 12.21 0.37 -3.42
C LYS A 101 11.14 -0.61 -2.91
N LEU A 102 10.22 -0.17 -2.04
CA LEU A 102 9.09 -0.98 -1.59
C LEU A 102 8.22 -1.44 -2.76
N VAL A 103 7.88 -0.55 -3.70
CA VAL A 103 7.10 -0.93 -4.89
C VAL A 103 7.86 -1.92 -5.75
N ARG A 104 9.15 -1.71 -6.02
CA ARG A 104 9.96 -2.61 -6.84
C ARG A 104 10.09 -4.02 -6.22
N GLU A 105 10.31 -4.10 -4.92
CA GLU A 105 10.34 -5.39 -4.20
C GLU A 105 8.96 -6.07 -4.22
N MET A 106 7.87 -5.30 -4.07
CA MET A 106 6.51 -5.83 -4.22
C MET A 106 6.26 -6.37 -5.62
N GLU A 107 6.65 -5.65 -6.68
CA GLU A 107 6.54 -6.10 -8.06
C GLU A 107 7.27 -7.44 -8.27
N GLN A 108 8.46 -7.61 -7.70
CA GLN A 108 9.21 -8.87 -7.78
C GLN A 108 8.51 -10.00 -7.00
N ALA A 109 8.05 -9.73 -5.78
CA ALA A 109 7.32 -10.71 -4.98
C ALA A 109 6.04 -11.20 -5.67
N LEU A 110 5.28 -10.29 -6.27
CA LEU A 110 4.06 -10.60 -7.01
C LEU A 110 4.35 -11.36 -8.32
N LYS A 111 5.42 -11.01 -9.02
CA LYS A 111 5.87 -11.74 -10.23
C LYS A 111 6.19 -13.19 -9.93
N LEU A 112 6.86 -13.48 -8.81
CA LEU A 112 7.15 -14.84 -8.35
C LEU A 112 5.87 -15.65 -8.04
N LYS A 113 4.75 -14.97 -7.74
CA LYS A 113 3.43 -15.56 -7.53
C LYS A 113 2.58 -15.62 -8.82
N ASN A 114 3.20 -15.43 -10.00
CA ASN A 114 2.54 -15.44 -11.31
C ASN A 114 1.53 -14.30 -11.54
N VAL A 115 1.54 -13.25 -10.75
CA VAL A 115 0.75 -12.04 -11.00
C VAL A 115 1.25 -11.37 -12.29
N LYS A 116 0.33 -10.96 -13.16
CA LYS A 116 0.62 -10.34 -14.45
C LYS A 116 0.27 -8.85 -14.50
N TYR A 117 -0.69 -8.42 -13.70
CA TYR A 117 -1.10 -7.01 -13.62
C TYR A 117 -1.18 -6.57 -12.17
N ILE A 118 -0.71 -5.37 -11.92
CA ILE A 118 -0.77 -4.75 -10.60
C ILE A 118 -1.57 -3.46 -10.72
N ASN A 119 -2.64 -3.36 -9.95
CA ASN A 119 -3.49 -2.18 -9.86
C ASN A 119 -3.12 -1.37 -8.64
N VAL A 120 -3.28 -0.06 -8.72
CA VAL A 120 -3.22 0.84 -7.58
C VAL A 120 -4.26 1.93 -7.76
N SER A 121 -5.00 2.22 -6.70
CA SER A 121 -5.91 3.36 -6.66
C SER A 121 -5.27 4.49 -5.85
N ASN A 122 -5.40 5.70 -6.35
CA ASN A 122 -5.01 6.89 -5.60
C ASN A 122 -6.06 8.00 -5.74
N ILE A 123 -6.14 8.83 -4.72
CA ILE A 123 -7.05 9.98 -4.71
C ILE A 123 -6.61 10.96 -5.80
N LYS A 124 -7.57 11.42 -6.62
CA LYS A 124 -7.30 12.27 -7.80
C LYS A 124 -6.54 13.55 -7.44
N SER A 125 -6.86 14.18 -6.32
CA SER A 125 -6.18 15.38 -5.82
C SER A 125 -4.80 15.13 -5.22
N ASN A 126 -4.44 13.86 -4.94
CA ASN A 126 -3.12 13.52 -4.45
C ASN A 126 -2.09 13.47 -5.60
N ASN A 127 -1.62 14.65 -6.01
CA ASN A 127 -0.67 14.79 -7.11
C ASN A 127 0.68 14.13 -6.81
N ILE A 128 1.06 14.01 -5.53
CA ILE A 128 2.31 13.34 -5.13
C ILE A 128 2.22 11.85 -5.48
N ALA A 129 1.14 11.17 -5.07
CA ALA A 129 0.93 9.75 -5.37
C ALA A 129 0.77 9.53 -6.89
N ARG A 130 0.02 10.38 -7.59
CA ARG A 130 -0.16 10.29 -9.05
C ARG A 130 1.17 10.36 -9.78
N THR A 131 1.99 11.36 -9.48
CA THR A 131 3.32 11.53 -10.09
C THR A 131 4.25 10.38 -9.73
N PHE A 132 4.19 9.89 -8.49
CA PHE A 132 4.98 8.76 -8.03
C PHE A 132 4.70 7.49 -8.84
N TYR A 133 3.43 7.08 -8.95
CA TYR A 133 3.06 5.87 -9.69
C TYR A 133 3.28 6.03 -11.21
N TYR A 134 3.01 7.21 -11.78
CA TYR A 134 3.31 7.47 -13.18
C TYR A 134 4.80 7.27 -13.51
N LYS A 135 5.71 7.78 -12.66
CA LYS A 135 7.16 7.59 -12.82
C LYS A 135 7.60 6.13 -12.69
N LEU A 136 6.80 5.29 -12.03
CA LEU A 136 7.04 3.84 -11.92
C LEU A 136 6.44 3.04 -13.07
N GLY A 137 5.75 3.70 -14.02
CA GLY A 137 5.17 3.07 -15.21
C GLY A 137 3.71 2.65 -15.06
N TYR A 138 3.02 3.09 -14.00
CA TYR A 138 1.59 2.82 -13.84
C TYR A 138 0.76 3.81 -14.65
N ASN A 139 -0.16 3.29 -15.46
CA ASN A 139 -1.04 4.07 -16.32
C ASN A 139 -2.47 4.08 -15.79
N VAL A 140 -3.19 5.17 -16.02
CA VAL A 140 -4.61 5.28 -15.64
C VAL A 140 -5.46 4.39 -16.54
N ILE A 141 -6.30 3.54 -15.91
CA ILE A 141 -7.19 2.61 -16.62
C ILE A 141 -8.68 2.84 -16.34
N ASN A 142 -9.03 3.48 -15.23
CA ASN A 142 -10.41 3.77 -14.88
C ASN A 142 -10.54 5.05 -14.04
N GLU A 143 -11.78 5.52 -13.85
CA GLU A 143 -12.13 6.62 -12.97
C GLU A 143 -13.27 6.22 -12.03
N THR A 144 -13.18 6.66 -10.78
CA THR A 144 -14.26 6.57 -9.80
C THR A 144 -14.82 7.99 -9.54
N ARG A 145 -16.15 8.13 -9.55
CA ARG A 145 -16.84 9.38 -9.24
C ARG A 145 -17.67 9.20 -7.98
N ILE A 146 -17.72 10.26 -7.17
CA ILE A 146 -18.53 10.29 -5.95
C ILE A 146 -19.49 11.46 -6.02
N LYS A 147 -20.71 11.27 -5.49
CA LYS A 147 -21.72 12.30 -5.29
C LYS A 147 -22.23 12.22 -3.85
N LYS A 148 -22.21 13.33 -3.15
CA LYS A 148 -22.90 13.45 -1.86
C LYS A 148 -24.40 13.60 -2.12
N ILE A 149 -25.21 12.82 -1.41
CA ILE A 149 -26.69 12.88 -1.47
C ILE A 149 -27.23 13.62 -0.26
#